data_a8b7f925da531a3956454bff1309348d
#
_entry.id   a8b7f925da531a3956454bff1309348d
#
_cell.length_a   1.000
_cell.length_b   1.000
_cell.length_c   1.000
_cell.angle_alpha   90.00
_cell.angle_beta   90.00
_cell.angle_gamma   90.00
#
_symmetry.space_group_name_H-M   'P 1'
#
loop_
_entity.id
_entity.type
_entity.pdbx_description
1 polymer ?
#
loop_
_entity_poly.entity_id
_entity_poly.type
_entity_poly.pdbx_seq_one_letter_code
_entity_poly.pdbx_strand_id
1 'polypeptide(L)'
;MEFKDYYKILGVSKNADVKDIKTAYRKLARKYHPDLNPAEGVGEKFKEIAEAYEVLKDAGRRAKFDEILEYGDQSSQGFQPPPGWQQDQHAYQGDPNADAHFSDFFNSIFSGGFDQSHFHGQAQQHHSRGQDVETELAMSLQETLHQQIKTVHFKLPVSEGGKTHQIKKQLNIKIPQGVINGERIRLKGQGKPGYGGGEPGDLYLHIRVNNHPLFDVQKHDLVLTLPLTPWEAALGTKVTVPTLDGKVTLTIAANTQSGTKLRVKGKGLKRKDKLGDLYVVINVIIPPVSNDKATLLWQELAKNSAFDPRVSWGEYL
;
A
#
# COMPACT_ATOMS: atom_id res chain seq x y z
N MET A 1 -43.39 10.78 9.15
CA MET A 1 -42.11 10.04 9.24
C MET A 1 -42.46 8.60 9.57
N GLU A 2 -42.01 7.64 8.78
CA GLU A 2 -42.36 6.24 9.02
C GLU A 2 -41.36 5.65 10.05
N PHE A 3 -41.89 5.07 11.12
CA PHE A 3 -41.08 4.49 12.18
C PHE A 3 -40.49 3.16 11.72
N LYS A 4 -39.16 3.02 11.86
CA LYS A 4 -38.42 1.82 11.45
C LYS A 4 -37.98 1.02 12.66
N ASP A 5 -38.43 -0.21 12.77
CA ASP A 5 -37.99 -1.16 13.81
C ASP A 5 -36.71 -1.89 13.35
N TYR A 6 -35.56 -1.45 13.81
CA TYR A 6 -34.27 -2.00 13.41
C TYR A 6 -34.05 -3.46 13.82
N TYR A 7 -34.69 -3.92 14.89
CA TYR A 7 -34.63 -5.33 15.28
C TYR A 7 -35.39 -6.21 14.27
N LYS A 8 -36.55 -5.75 13.80
CA LYS A 8 -37.30 -6.44 12.75
C LYS A 8 -36.60 -6.42 11.41
N ILE A 9 -35.93 -5.31 11.05
CA ILE A 9 -35.15 -5.20 9.81
C ILE A 9 -34.02 -6.21 9.79
N LEU A 10 -33.30 -6.39 10.88
CA LEU A 10 -32.23 -7.41 10.98
C LEU A 10 -32.77 -8.82 11.28
N GLY A 11 -34.04 -8.96 11.67
CA GLY A 11 -34.63 -10.25 12.04
C GLY A 11 -34.02 -10.84 13.31
N VAL A 12 -33.70 -9.98 14.30
CA VAL A 12 -33.11 -10.38 15.58
C VAL A 12 -34.05 -9.98 16.75
N SER A 13 -33.89 -10.66 17.88
CA SER A 13 -34.63 -10.32 19.12
C SER A 13 -34.12 -9.01 19.71
N LYS A 14 -35.00 -8.27 20.44
CA LYS A 14 -34.59 -7.08 21.23
C LYS A 14 -33.46 -7.38 22.23
N ASN A 15 -33.37 -8.63 22.70
CA ASN A 15 -32.32 -9.06 23.65
C ASN A 15 -31.11 -9.70 22.97
N ALA A 16 -31.00 -9.64 21.63
CA ALA A 16 -29.89 -10.20 20.88
C ALA A 16 -28.55 -9.57 21.28
N ASP A 17 -27.51 -10.38 21.38
CA ASP A 17 -26.16 -9.88 21.63
C ASP A 17 -25.55 -9.25 20.37
N VAL A 18 -24.44 -8.52 20.54
CA VAL A 18 -23.74 -7.84 19.45
C VAL A 18 -23.21 -8.83 18.41
N LYS A 19 -22.94 -10.08 18.80
CA LYS A 19 -22.48 -11.13 17.88
C LYS A 19 -23.59 -11.60 16.97
N ASP A 20 -24.79 -11.77 17.53
CA ASP A 20 -26.00 -12.17 16.77
C ASP A 20 -26.41 -11.09 15.78
N ILE A 21 -26.41 -9.82 16.23
CA ILE A 21 -26.67 -8.65 15.38
C ILE A 21 -25.68 -8.61 14.21
N LYS A 22 -24.38 -8.79 14.47
CA LYS A 22 -23.35 -8.82 13.44
C LYS A 22 -23.51 -9.98 12.47
N THR A 23 -23.91 -11.14 12.96
CA THR A 23 -24.13 -12.34 12.13
C THR A 23 -25.36 -12.15 11.23
N ALA A 24 -26.46 -11.63 11.75
CA ALA A 24 -27.66 -11.29 11.00
C ALA A 24 -27.37 -10.26 9.90
N TYR A 25 -26.66 -9.18 10.25
CA TYR A 25 -26.22 -8.17 9.29
C TYR A 25 -25.44 -8.78 8.14
N ARG A 26 -24.38 -9.58 8.42
CA ARG A 26 -23.56 -10.19 7.37
C ARG A 26 -24.36 -11.08 6.43
N LYS A 27 -25.33 -11.83 6.96
CA LYS A 27 -26.20 -12.70 6.17
C LYS A 27 -27.09 -11.88 5.24
N LEU A 28 -27.72 -10.81 5.77
CA LEU A 28 -28.62 -9.96 5.00
C LEU A 28 -27.86 -9.07 4.01
N ALA A 29 -26.72 -8.49 4.40
CA ALA A 29 -25.88 -7.68 3.53
C ALA A 29 -25.39 -8.48 2.32
N ARG A 30 -25.02 -9.76 2.49
CA ARG A 30 -24.66 -10.63 1.38
C ARG A 30 -25.83 -10.97 0.47
N LYS A 31 -27.04 -11.16 1.05
CA LYS A 31 -28.25 -11.47 0.29
C LYS A 31 -28.75 -10.27 -0.54
N TYR A 32 -28.62 -9.05 0.01
CA TYR A 32 -29.10 -7.82 -0.60
C TYR A 32 -27.98 -6.91 -1.11
N HIS A 33 -26.80 -7.49 -1.43
CA HIS A 33 -25.70 -6.72 -2.02
C HIS A 33 -26.04 -6.31 -3.45
N PRO A 34 -25.91 -5.03 -3.84
CA PRO A 34 -26.30 -4.56 -5.18
C PRO A 34 -25.52 -5.26 -6.30
N ASP A 35 -24.25 -5.61 -6.09
CA ASP A 35 -23.42 -6.33 -7.08
C ASP A 35 -23.81 -7.80 -7.25
N LEU A 36 -24.45 -8.41 -6.25
CA LEU A 36 -24.85 -9.82 -6.28
C LEU A 36 -26.32 -10.01 -6.60
N ASN A 37 -27.13 -8.97 -6.47
CA ASN A 37 -28.58 -9.01 -6.68
C ASN A 37 -29.06 -7.69 -7.31
N PRO A 38 -29.12 -7.59 -8.65
CA PRO A 38 -29.49 -6.37 -9.35
C PRO A 38 -31.01 -6.11 -9.43
N ALA A 39 -31.83 -6.82 -8.63
CA ALA A 39 -33.27 -6.63 -8.64
C ALA A 39 -33.69 -5.25 -8.11
N GLU A 40 -34.77 -4.69 -8.63
CA GLU A 40 -35.32 -3.39 -8.23
C GLU A 40 -35.72 -3.39 -6.74
N GLY A 41 -35.38 -2.33 -5.99
CA GLY A 41 -35.62 -2.20 -4.54
C GLY A 41 -34.58 -2.87 -3.62
N VAL A 42 -33.61 -3.61 -4.15
CA VAL A 42 -32.54 -4.25 -3.34
C VAL A 42 -31.62 -3.22 -2.70
N GLY A 43 -31.31 -2.13 -3.40
CA GLY A 43 -30.49 -1.04 -2.88
C GLY A 43 -31.10 -0.35 -1.67
N GLU A 44 -32.42 -0.17 -1.64
CA GLU A 44 -33.11 0.43 -0.50
C GLU A 44 -33.09 -0.51 0.72
N LYS A 45 -33.37 -1.80 0.52
CA LYS A 45 -33.24 -2.80 1.58
C LYS A 45 -31.83 -2.92 2.13
N PHE A 46 -30.82 -2.81 1.28
CA PHE A 46 -29.43 -2.82 1.73
C PHE A 46 -29.13 -1.61 2.62
N LYS A 47 -29.62 -0.41 2.25
CA LYS A 47 -29.49 0.79 3.08
C LYS A 47 -30.16 0.63 4.44
N GLU A 48 -31.38 0.11 4.48
CA GLU A 48 -32.09 -0.13 5.74
C GLU A 48 -31.37 -1.14 6.65
N ILE A 49 -30.81 -2.20 6.08
CA ILE A 49 -30.01 -3.20 6.80
C ILE A 49 -28.71 -2.58 7.36
N ALA A 50 -28.05 -1.72 6.59
CA ALA A 50 -26.86 -1.02 7.02
C ALA A 50 -27.16 -0.03 8.15
N GLU A 51 -28.24 0.74 8.03
CA GLU A 51 -28.73 1.69 9.02
C GLU A 51 -29.07 0.99 10.35
N ALA A 52 -29.82 -0.11 10.29
CA ALA A 52 -30.18 -0.92 11.44
C ALA A 52 -28.94 -1.47 12.18
N TYR A 53 -27.95 -1.91 11.42
CA TYR A 53 -26.69 -2.39 12.00
C TYR A 53 -25.88 -1.27 12.65
N GLU A 54 -25.79 -0.09 12.03
CA GLU A 54 -25.07 1.07 12.59
C GLU A 54 -25.63 1.50 13.95
N VAL A 55 -26.93 1.43 14.14
CA VAL A 55 -27.58 1.76 15.41
C VAL A 55 -27.40 0.64 16.45
N LEU A 56 -27.65 -0.60 16.08
CA LEU A 56 -27.71 -1.71 17.04
C LEU A 56 -26.33 -2.27 17.42
N LYS A 57 -25.27 -1.98 16.67
CA LYS A 57 -23.89 -2.40 17.01
C LYS A 57 -23.29 -1.60 18.15
N ASP A 58 -23.70 -0.36 18.33
CA ASP A 58 -23.21 0.57 19.33
C ASP A 58 -24.15 0.58 20.53
N ALA A 59 -23.59 0.35 21.73
CA ALA A 59 -24.40 0.23 22.94
C ALA A 59 -25.15 1.53 23.28
N GLY A 60 -24.56 2.70 23.02
CA GLY A 60 -25.17 4.00 23.30
C GLY A 60 -26.31 4.32 22.33
N ARG A 61 -26.11 4.08 21.03
CA ARG A 61 -27.15 4.26 20.00
C ARG A 61 -28.29 3.27 20.17
N ARG A 62 -27.98 2.02 20.53
CA ARG A 62 -28.95 0.98 20.83
C ARG A 62 -29.84 1.36 22.01
N ALA A 63 -29.25 1.81 23.14
CA ALA A 63 -30.02 2.23 24.30
C ALA A 63 -30.98 3.38 23.98
N LYS A 64 -30.54 4.37 23.21
CA LYS A 64 -31.37 5.48 22.74
C LYS A 64 -32.50 5.01 21.82
N PHE A 65 -32.21 4.06 20.95
CA PHE A 65 -33.21 3.46 20.09
C PHE A 65 -34.24 2.62 20.88
N ASP A 66 -33.79 1.90 21.90
CA ASP A 66 -34.68 1.13 22.78
C ASP A 66 -35.65 2.04 23.57
N GLU A 67 -35.15 3.21 24.02
CA GLU A 67 -35.97 4.24 24.65
C GLU A 67 -37.05 4.76 23.71
N ILE A 68 -36.71 5.01 22.44
CA ILE A 68 -37.69 5.44 21.42
C ILE A 68 -38.70 4.37 21.13
N LEU A 69 -38.30 3.11 21.11
CA LEU A 69 -39.23 1.96 20.94
C LEU A 69 -40.28 1.86 22.05
N GLU A 70 -39.91 2.19 23.28
CA GLU A 70 -40.84 2.19 24.43
C GLU A 70 -41.86 3.34 24.34
N TYR A 71 -41.41 4.53 23.85
CA TYR A 71 -42.31 5.68 23.67
C TYR A 71 -43.17 5.57 22.41
N GLY A 72 -42.69 4.93 21.34
CA GLY A 72 -43.40 4.80 20.05
C GLY A 72 -44.61 3.86 20.08
N ASP A 73 -44.64 2.91 21.00
CA ASP A 73 -45.72 1.93 21.13
C ASP A 73 -46.99 2.51 21.79
N GLN A 74 -46.92 3.73 22.36
CA GLN A 74 -48.04 4.38 23.06
C GLN A 74 -48.82 5.41 22.23
N SER A 75 -48.38 5.76 21.00
CA SER A 75 -49.03 6.79 20.21
C SER A 75 -49.57 6.26 18.87
N SER A 76 -50.86 6.08 18.79
CA SER A 76 -51.62 5.71 17.57
C SER A 76 -51.73 6.83 16.51
N GLN A 77 -51.01 7.93 16.69
CA GLN A 77 -50.95 9.06 15.74
C GLN A 77 -49.47 9.43 15.53
N GLY A 78 -48.90 9.04 14.42
CA GLY A 78 -47.60 9.44 13.88
C GLY A 78 -46.52 9.84 14.89
N PHE A 79 -45.35 9.26 14.79
CA PHE A 79 -44.20 9.54 15.69
C PHE A 79 -43.95 11.06 15.82
N GLN A 80 -44.10 11.63 17.01
CA GLN A 80 -43.66 12.96 17.38
C GLN A 80 -42.52 12.84 18.41
N PRO A 81 -41.35 13.40 18.12
CA PRO A 81 -40.22 13.38 19.08
C PRO A 81 -40.64 14.14 20.35
N PRO A 82 -40.14 13.71 21.53
CA PRO A 82 -40.38 14.40 22.80
C PRO A 82 -39.99 15.88 22.79
N PRO A 83 -40.71 16.78 23.54
CA PRO A 83 -40.35 18.19 23.63
C PRO A 83 -38.94 18.37 24.19
N GLY A 84 -38.07 19.02 23.44
CA GLY A 84 -36.67 19.23 23.76
C GLY A 84 -35.68 18.68 22.72
N TRP A 85 -36.12 17.90 21.76
CA TRP A 85 -35.27 17.27 20.74
C TRP A 85 -35.06 18.13 19.48
N GLN A 86 -35.70 19.29 19.38
CA GLN A 86 -35.67 20.14 18.17
C GLN A 86 -34.63 21.25 18.19
N GLN A 87 -33.76 21.34 19.18
CA GLN A 87 -32.84 22.49 19.29
C GLN A 87 -31.41 22.03 19.48
N ASP A 88 -30.75 21.65 18.38
CA ASP A 88 -29.33 21.94 18.16
C ASP A 88 -28.92 21.54 16.73
N GLN A 89 -29.13 22.48 15.82
CA GLN A 89 -28.55 22.42 14.45
C GLN A 89 -27.07 22.88 14.52
N HIS A 90 -26.15 22.03 14.90
CA HIS A 90 -24.75 22.22 14.57
C HIS A 90 -24.15 20.94 14.00
N ALA A 91 -23.73 21.08 12.74
CA ALA A 91 -23.21 20.07 11.86
C ALA A 91 -22.13 19.20 12.49
N TYR A 92 -22.37 17.91 12.50
CA TYR A 92 -21.33 16.90 12.71
C TYR A 92 -20.50 16.80 11.42
N GLN A 93 -19.22 17.15 11.52
CA GLN A 93 -18.23 16.98 10.46
C GLN A 93 -17.68 15.53 10.51
N GLY A 94 -18.55 14.56 10.22
CA GLY A 94 -18.21 13.18 9.92
C GLY A 94 -17.86 13.08 8.43
N ASP A 95 -17.22 11.99 8.05
CA ASP A 95 -16.77 11.69 6.69
C ASP A 95 -17.87 12.03 5.65
N PRO A 96 -17.64 12.95 4.70
CA PRO A 96 -18.67 13.44 3.77
C PRO A 96 -19.28 12.35 2.87
N ASN A 97 -18.71 11.16 2.86
CA ASN A 97 -19.18 10.03 2.04
C ASN A 97 -20.08 9.03 2.79
N ALA A 98 -20.16 9.10 4.13
CA ALA A 98 -20.97 8.16 4.92
C ALA A 98 -22.41 8.63 5.16
N ASP A 99 -22.64 9.96 5.25
CA ASP A 99 -23.91 10.53 5.70
C ASP A 99 -24.97 10.72 4.58
N ALA A 100 -24.59 10.64 3.32
CA ALA A 100 -25.49 10.93 2.20
C ALA A 100 -26.52 9.81 1.88
N HIS A 101 -26.53 8.71 2.65
CA HIS A 101 -27.30 7.51 2.31
C HIS A 101 -28.26 6.97 3.39
N PHE A 102 -28.32 7.61 4.56
CA PHE A 102 -29.22 7.18 5.63
C PHE A 102 -30.61 7.85 5.52
N SER A 103 -31.63 7.18 6.11
CA SER A 103 -33.01 7.67 6.03
C SER A 103 -33.21 8.95 6.85
N ASP A 104 -34.26 9.72 6.53
CA ASP A 104 -34.66 10.91 7.30
C ASP A 104 -34.99 10.56 8.76
N PHE A 105 -35.39 9.34 9.03
CA PHE A 105 -35.62 8.84 10.38
C PHE A 105 -34.32 8.71 11.17
N PHE A 106 -33.28 8.14 10.58
CA PHE A 106 -31.96 8.06 11.19
C PHE A 106 -31.37 9.45 11.43
N ASN A 107 -31.43 10.30 10.40
CA ASN A 107 -30.89 11.66 10.49
C ASN A 107 -31.57 12.50 11.57
N SER A 108 -32.87 12.38 11.76
CA SER A 108 -33.60 13.13 12.79
C SER A 108 -33.28 12.71 14.22
N ILE A 109 -32.89 11.43 14.41
CA ILE A 109 -32.66 10.85 15.74
C ILE A 109 -31.18 10.83 16.12
N PHE A 110 -30.32 10.55 15.17
CA PHE A 110 -28.90 10.28 15.42
C PHE A 110 -27.93 11.30 14.83
N SER A 111 -28.33 12.16 13.87
CA SER A 111 -27.48 13.24 13.35
C SER A 111 -27.61 14.55 14.14
N GLY A 112 -28.69 14.73 14.92
CA GLY A 112 -28.83 15.80 15.89
C GLY A 112 -28.04 15.50 17.15
N GLY A 113 -26.79 15.99 17.23
CA GLY A 113 -25.96 16.18 18.42
C GLY A 113 -26.08 15.14 19.53
N PHE A 114 -25.21 14.17 19.55
CA PHE A 114 -24.90 13.41 20.76
C PHE A 114 -24.12 14.35 21.70
N ASP A 115 -24.80 15.28 22.34
CA ASP A 115 -24.21 16.10 23.39
C ASP A 115 -24.09 15.26 24.66
N GLN A 116 -22.88 14.94 24.98
CA GLN A 116 -22.44 14.23 26.18
C GLN A 116 -22.47 15.17 27.39
N SER A 117 -23.60 15.88 27.63
CA SER A 117 -23.70 16.90 28.67
C SER A 117 -24.28 16.41 30.01
N HIS A 118 -24.21 15.13 30.34
CA HIS A 118 -24.52 14.64 31.70
C HIS A 118 -23.37 13.83 32.32
N PHE A 119 -22.12 14.26 32.15
CA PHE A 119 -21.06 13.92 33.10
C PHE A 119 -20.30 15.19 33.46
N HIS A 120 -20.43 15.56 34.70
CA HIS A 120 -19.79 16.69 35.35
C HIS A 120 -18.33 16.90 34.98
N GLY A 121 -18.03 18.11 34.51
CA GLY A 121 -16.87 18.89 34.90
C GLY A 121 -15.51 18.22 34.89
N GLN A 122 -15.01 17.89 33.70
CA GLN A 122 -13.58 17.90 33.40
C GLN A 122 -13.44 18.25 31.93
N ALA A 123 -12.77 19.36 31.64
CA ALA A 123 -12.44 19.76 30.27
C ALA A 123 -11.74 18.59 29.59
N GLN A 124 -12.49 17.78 28.81
CA GLN A 124 -11.90 16.74 27.95
C GLN A 124 -11.06 17.47 26.92
N GLN A 125 -9.76 17.51 27.13
CA GLN A 125 -8.80 17.83 26.12
C GLN A 125 -9.07 16.88 24.95
N HIS A 126 -9.52 17.40 23.82
CA HIS A 126 -9.68 16.60 22.60
C HIS A 126 -8.31 16.03 22.24
N HIS A 127 -8.09 14.78 22.63
CA HIS A 127 -6.90 14.04 22.26
C HIS A 127 -7.05 13.57 20.81
N SER A 128 -6.35 14.18 19.89
CA SER A 128 -6.30 13.69 18.51
C SER A 128 -4.92 13.10 18.20
N ARG A 129 -4.92 11.95 17.55
CA ARG A 129 -3.68 11.32 17.09
C ARG A 129 -2.97 12.23 16.07
N GLY A 130 -1.66 12.31 16.17
CA GLY A 130 -0.81 13.03 15.23
C GLY A 130 -0.85 12.41 13.82
N GLN A 131 -0.62 13.26 12.82
CA GLN A 131 -0.56 12.81 11.44
C GLN A 131 0.68 11.96 11.17
N ASP A 132 0.52 10.97 10.32
CA ASP A 132 1.63 10.19 9.80
C ASP A 132 2.50 11.06 8.87
N VAL A 133 3.78 10.72 8.76
CA VAL A 133 4.76 11.45 7.93
C VAL A 133 5.44 10.46 7.02
N GLU A 134 5.66 10.85 5.78
CA GLU A 134 6.37 10.06 4.80
C GLU A 134 7.67 10.79 4.40
N THR A 135 8.75 10.04 4.23
CA THR A 135 10.02 10.55 3.73
C THR A 135 10.76 9.47 2.96
N GLU A 136 11.66 9.89 2.07
CA GLU A 136 12.50 8.97 1.31
C GLU A 136 13.82 8.73 2.02
N LEU A 137 14.32 7.50 1.94
CA LEU A 137 15.65 7.11 2.38
C LEU A 137 16.41 6.59 1.18
N ALA A 138 17.31 7.44 0.65
CA ALA A 138 18.22 7.04 -0.41
C ALA A 138 19.36 6.19 0.16
N MET A 139 19.70 5.10 -0.55
CA MET A 139 20.80 4.21 -0.21
C MET A 139 21.42 3.60 -1.46
N SER A 140 22.71 3.24 -1.36
CA SER A 140 23.39 2.51 -2.42
C SER A 140 23.00 1.04 -2.42
N LEU A 141 23.22 0.36 -3.55
CA LEU A 141 22.99 -1.08 -3.65
C LEU A 141 23.86 -1.88 -2.65
N GLN A 142 25.10 -1.44 -2.42
CA GLN A 142 26.01 -2.06 -1.46
C GLN A 142 25.47 -1.99 -0.02
N GLU A 143 24.81 -0.88 0.34
CA GLU A 143 24.21 -0.72 1.66
C GLU A 143 23.06 -1.69 1.91
N THR A 144 22.45 -2.26 0.88
CA THR A 144 21.38 -3.25 1.01
C THR A 144 21.87 -4.67 1.29
N LEU A 145 23.18 -4.94 1.11
CA LEU A 145 23.74 -6.29 1.24
C LEU A 145 23.76 -6.82 2.67
N HIS A 146 23.87 -5.92 3.64
CA HIS A 146 23.97 -6.26 5.04
C HIS A 146 22.91 -5.52 5.84
N GLN A 147 22.46 -6.16 6.93
CA GLN A 147 21.68 -5.46 7.91
C GLN A 147 22.54 -4.36 8.54
N GLN A 148 22.06 -3.13 8.52
CA GLN A 148 22.82 -1.99 9.06
C GLN A 148 21.92 -1.05 9.85
N ILE A 149 22.55 -0.24 10.69
CA ILE A 149 21.89 0.87 11.35
C ILE A 149 22.27 2.14 10.60
N LYS A 150 21.24 2.84 10.08
CA LYS A 150 21.45 4.11 9.37
C LYS A 150 20.80 5.24 10.15
N THR A 151 21.54 6.31 10.35
CA THR A 151 21.04 7.53 10.97
C THR A 151 20.29 8.34 9.92
N VAL A 152 19.00 8.57 10.15
CA VAL A 152 18.16 9.35 9.26
C VAL A 152 17.82 10.68 9.92
N HIS A 153 18.05 11.77 9.17
CA HIS A 153 17.70 13.12 9.57
C HIS A 153 16.47 13.57 8.78
N PHE A 154 15.44 14.01 9.47
CA PHE A 154 14.25 14.53 8.83
C PHE A 154 13.66 15.70 9.61
N LYS A 155 12.85 16.51 8.92
CA LYS A 155 12.22 17.69 9.49
C LYS A 155 10.73 17.40 9.66
N LEU A 156 10.23 17.58 10.89
CA LEU A 156 8.80 17.48 11.16
C LEU A 156 8.21 18.89 11.28
N PRO A 157 7.22 19.24 10.46
CA PRO A 157 6.45 20.44 10.69
C PRO A 157 5.52 20.23 11.89
N VAL A 158 5.71 21.00 12.95
CA VAL A 158 4.88 20.98 14.16
C VAL A 158 4.21 22.34 14.27
N SER A 159 2.89 22.32 14.54
CA SER A 159 2.12 23.54 14.75
C SER A 159 1.87 23.72 16.24
N GLU A 160 2.44 24.77 16.83
CA GLU A 160 2.21 25.19 18.22
C GLU A 160 1.76 26.63 18.24
N GLY A 161 0.61 26.89 18.89
CA GLY A 161 0.09 28.25 19.03
C GLY A 161 -0.20 28.98 17.71
N GLY A 162 -0.60 28.26 16.65
CA GLY A 162 -0.88 28.83 15.33
C GLY A 162 0.37 29.13 14.48
N LYS A 163 1.57 28.81 14.95
CA LYS A 163 2.84 28.95 14.21
C LYS A 163 3.40 27.58 13.88
N THR A 164 3.78 27.37 12.61
CA THR A 164 4.43 26.13 12.17
C THR A 164 5.93 26.23 12.34
N HIS A 165 6.49 25.37 13.17
CA HIS A 165 7.94 25.22 13.39
C HIS A 165 8.41 23.90 12.79
N GLN A 166 9.67 23.88 12.28
CA GLN A 166 10.30 22.64 11.83
C GLN A 166 11.20 22.08 12.91
N ILE A 167 10.85 20.93 13.46
CA ILE A 167 11.71 20.22 14.42
C ILE A 167 12.58 19.25 13.62
N LYS A 168 13.92 19.38 13.76
CA LYS A 168 14.88 18.42 13.22
C LYS A 168 14.90 17.19 14.13
N LYS A 169 14.56 16.03 13.60
CA LYS A 169 14.70 14.74 14.30
C LYS A 169 15.79 13.90 13.67
N GLN A 170 16.51 13.17 14.51
CA GLN A 170 17.52 12.20 14.13
C GLN A 170 17.15 10.85 14.72
N LEU A 171 17.06 9.82 13.89
CA LEU A 171 16.73 8.47 14.31
C LEU A 171 17.75 7.47 13.78
N ASN A 172 18.16 6.55 14.64
CA ASN A 172 18.95 5.39 14.24
C ASN A 172 18.02 4.24 13.88
N ILE A 173 18.01 3.87 12.60
CA ILE A 173 17.04 2.94 12.05
C ILE A 173 17.77 1.69 11.60
N LYS A 174 17.29 0.54 12.08
CA LYS A 174 17.76 -0.76 11.65
C LYS A 174 17.13 -1.12 10.31
N ILE A 175 17.94 -1.09 9.25
CA ILE A 175 17.51 -1.44 7.90
C ILE A 175 17.74 -2.94 7.69
N PRO A 176 16.73 -3.71 7.30
CA PRO A 176 16.88 -5.13 7.00
C PRO A 176 17.81 -5.35 5.80
N GLN A 177 18.46 -6.50 5.78
CA GLN A 177 19.22 -6.96 4.61
C GLN A 177 18.28 -7.23 3.42
N GLY A 178 18.71 -6.86 2.21
CA GLY A 178 18.01 -7.14 0.97
C GLY A 178 16.77 -6.31 0.73
N VAL A 179 16.69 -5.11 1.32
CA VAL A 179 15.65 -4.14 0.97
C VAL A 179 15.80 -3.73 -0.49
N ILE A 180 14.68 -3.56 -1.16
CA ILE A 180 14.62 -3.15 -2.57
C ILE A 180 13.98 -1.78 -2.72
N ASN A 181 14.13 -1.20 -3.91
CA ASN A 181 13.51 0.08 -4.25
C ASN A 181 11.99 0.02 -4.12
N GLY A 182 11.39 1.05 -3.49
CA GLY A 182 9.94 1.15 -3.24
C GLY A 182 9.45 0.43 -1.99
N GLU A 183 10.30 -0.28 -1.23
CA GLU A 183 9.89 -0.82 0.06
C GLU A 183 9.67 0.27 1.10
N ARG A 184 8.74 0.02 2.01
CA ARG A 184 8.34 0.97 3.05
C ARG A 184 8.62 0.40 4.43
N ILE A 185 9.34 1.17 5.25
CA ILE A 185 9.63 0.85 6.65
C ILE A 185 8.78 1.77 7.53
N ARG A 186 7.92 1.20 8.39
CA ARG A 186 7.11 1.93 9.35
C ARG A 186 7.85 2.06 10.68
N LEU A 187 7.93 3.27 11.18
CA LEU A 187 8.47 3.60 12.49
C LEU A 187 7.33 4.16 13.35
N LYS A 188 6.80 3.30 14.23
CA LYS A 188 5.65 3.63 15.07
C LYS A 188 5.94 4.83 15.99
N GLY A 189 5.00 5.77 16.05
CA GLY A 189 5.08 6.92 16.93
C GLY A 189 6.15 7.96 16.58
N GLN A 190 6.73 7.92 15.37
CA GLN A 190 7.78 8.86 14.94
C GLN A 190 7.26 9.94 13.97
N GLY A 191 5.94 10.02 13.76
CA GLY A 191 5.27 11.05 12.98
C GLY A 191 5.10 12.37 13.73
N LYS A 192 4.09 13.18 13.33
CA LYS A 192 3.75 14.42 14.03
C LYS A 192 3.19 14.15 15.41
N PRO A 193 3.43 15.03 16.40
CA PRO A 193 2.82 14.91 17.71
C PRO A 193 1.29 15.01 17.60
N GLY A 194 0.59 14.29 18.47
CA GLY A 194 -0.85 14.43 18.64
C GLY A 194 -1.22 15.75 19.32
N TYR A 195 -2.46 16.16 19.15
CA TYR A 195 -3.01 17.32 19.85
C TYR A 195 -3.59 16.91 21.22
N GLY A 196 -3.46 17.78 22.22
CA GLY A 196 -4.04 17.57 23.53
C GLY A 196 -3.48 16.39 24.33
N GLY A 197 -2.27 15.89 23.99
CA GLY A 197 -1.69 14.67 24.60
C GLY A 197 -2.05 13.39 23.85
N GLY A 198 -2.61 13.48 22.65
CA GLY A 198 -2.88 12.32 21.78
C GLY A 198 -1.59 11.63 21.33
N GLU A 199 -1.68 10.36 20.95
CA GLU A 199 -0.54 9.61 20.43
C GLU A 199 0.05 10.25 19.17
N PRO A 200 1.38 10.26 18.99
CA PRO A 200 2.00 10.71 17.77
C PRO A 200 1.63 9.78 16.60
N GLY A 201 1.66 10.32 15.39
CA GLY A 201 1.55 9.54 14.15
C GLY A 201 2.78 8.66 13.90
N ASP A 202 2.80 7.96 12.79
CA ASP A 202 3.90 7.09 12.40
C ASP A 202 4.78 7.78 11.32
N LEU A 203 6.04 7.37 11.23
CA LEU A 203 6.92 7.76 10.14
C LEU A 203 7.07 6.58 9.17
N TYR A 204 6.79 6.83 7.90
CA TYR A 204 7.00 5.87 6.82
C TYR A 204 8.21 6.29 6.00
N LEU A 205 9.19 5.40 5.94
CA LEU A 205 10.40 5.57 5.13
C LEU A 205 10.25 4.79 3.83
N HIS A 206 10.24 5.49 2.71
CA HIS A 206 10.27 4.90 1.39
C HIS A 206 11.73 4.66 0.98
N ILE A 207 12.11 3.42 0.82
CA ILE A 207 13.46 3.06 0.41
C ILE A 207 13.65 3.39 -1.07
N ARG A 208 14.67 4.18 -1.36
CA ARG A 208 15.10 4.49 -2.71
C ARG A 208 16.53 3.98 -2.92
N VAL A 209 16.65 2.87 -3.65
CA VAL A 209 17.96 2.34 -4.02
C VAL A 209 18.49 3.10 -5.23
N ASN A 210 19.65 3.72 -5.08
CA ASN A 210 20.31 4.43 -6.17
C ASN A 210 20.73 3.47 -7.28
N ASN A 211 20.68 3.93 -8.52
CA ASN A 211 21.14 3.15 -9.66
C ASN A 211 22.61 2.78 -9.48
N HIS A 212 22.94 1.52 -9.77
CA HIS A 212 24.30 1.03 -9.74
C HIS A 212 24.88 1.00 -11.18
N PRO A 213 26.15 1.40 -11.41
CA PRO A 213 26.69 1.49 -12.76
C PRO A 213 26.78 0.16 -13.51
N LEU A 214 26.82 -0.96 -12.79
CA LEU A 214 26.98 -2.29 -13.38
C LEU A 214 25.77 -3.20 -13.21
N PHE A 215 24.94 -2.99 -12.18
CA PHE A 215 23.87 -3.89 -11.83
C PHE A 215 22.51 -3.21 -11.88
N ASP A 216 21.58 -3.81 -12.60
CA ASP A 216 20.16 -3.51 -12.51
C ASP A 216 19.49 -4.45 -11.50
N VAL A 217 18.63 -3.92 -10.66
CA VAL A 217 17.91 -4.69 -9.63
C VAL A 217 16.53 -5.06 -10.14
N GLN A 218 16.26 -6.35 -10.27
CA GLN A 218 14.95 -6.90 -10.62
C GLN A 218 14.39 -7.69 -9.44
N LYS A 219 13.62 -7.05 -8.57
CA LYS A 219 13.20 -7.59 -7.27
C LYS A 219 14.43 -7.92 -6.41
N HIS A 220 14.73 -9.21 -6.21
CA HIS A 220 15.92 -9.67 -5.45
C HIS A 220 17.02 -10.20 -6.36
N ASP A 221 16.77 -10.31 -7.65
CA ASP A 221 17.76 -10.71 -8.64
C ASP A 221 18.51 -9.49 -9.15
N LEU A 222 19.73 -9.74 -9.61
CA LEU A 222 20.57 -8.73 -10.23
C LEU A 222 20.76 -9.07 -11.70
N VAL A 223 20.84 -8.06 -12.52
CA VAL A 223 21.16 -8.18 -13.93
C VAL A 223 22.46 -7.42 -14.20
N LEU A 224 23.42 -8.10 -14.82
CA LEU A 224 24.68 -7.54 -15.26
C LEU A 224 24.78 -7.71 -16.77
N THR A 225 25.00 -6.63 -17.51
CA THR A 225 25.33 -6.73 -18.93
C THR A 225 26.82 -6.99 -19.10
N LEU A 226 27.18 -8.14 -19.66
CA LEU A 226 28.56 -8.52 -19.93
C LEU A 226 28.91 -8.23 -21.39
N PRO A 227 29.75 -7.22 -21.64
CA PRO A 227 30.29 -7.00 -22.99
C PRO A 227 31.27 -8.10 -23.37
N LEU A 228 31.10 -8.68 -24.54
CA LEU A 228 32.03 -9.62 -25.15
C LEU A 228 32.43 -9.12 -26.55
N THR A 229 33.65 -9.42 -26.93
CA THR A 229 34.08 -9.24 -28.32
C THR A 229 33.47 -10.36 -29.21
N PRO A 230 33.34 -10.13 -30.55
CA PRO A 230 32.79 -11.14 -31.43
C PRO A 230 33.59 -12.46 -31.41
N TRP A 231 34.89 -12.40 -31.31
CA TRP A 231 35.73 -13.60 -31.25
C TRP A 231 35.59 -14.35 -29.91
N GLU A 232 35.39 -13.66 -28.80
CA GLU A 232 35.13 -14.31 -27.51
C GLU A 232 33.79 -15.05 -27.55
N ALA A 233 32.77 -14.43 -28.17
CA ALA A 233 31.45 -15.04 -28.33
C ALA A 233 31.47 -16.23 -29.29
N ALA A 234 32.22 -16.13 -30.40
CA ALA A 234 32.34 -17.17 -31.41
C ALA A 234 33.18 -18.37 -30.93
N LEU A 235 34.33 -18.11 -30.34
CA LEU A 235 35.30 -19.15 -29.96
C LEU A 235 35.07 -19.70 -28.52
N GLY A 236 34.30 -19.00 -27.73
CA GLY A 236 34.16 -19.27 -26.31
C GLY A 236 35.37 -18.71 -25.50
N THR A 237 35.11 -18.41 -24.25
CA THR A 237 36.13 -17.80 -23.36
C THR A 237 35.80 -18.04 -21.89
N LYS A 238 36.73 -17.70 -21.02
CA LYS A 238 36.48 -17.60 -19.57
C LYS A 238 36.59 -16.13 -19.16
N VAL A 239 35.53 -15.58 -18.61
CA VAL A 239 35.46 -14.18 -18.20
C VAL A 239 35.19 -14.10 -16.69
N THR A 240 35.97 -13.28 -16.00
CA THR A 240 35.74 -12.99 -14.60
C THR A 240 34.83 -11.76 -14.51
N VAL A 241 33.63 -11.96 -13.93
CA VAL A 241 32.64 -10.91 -13.72
C VAL A 241 32.58 -10.49 -12.24
N PRO A 242 32.34 -9.22 -11.96
CA PRO A 242 32.11 -8.75 -10.61
C PRO A 242 30.76 -9.26 -10.09
N THR A 243 30.69 -9.47 -8.79
CA THR A 243 29.45 -9.67 -8.04
C THR A 243 29.43 -8.69 -6.88
N LEU A 244 28.34 -8.57 -6.16
CA LEU A 244 28.27 -7.65 -5.02
C LEU A 244 29.22 -8.05 -3.86
N ASP A 245 29.57 -9.33 -3.77
CA ASP A 245 30.41 -9.90 -2.70
C ASP A 245 31.76 -10.46 -3.19
N GLY A 246 32.20 -10.06 -4.39
CA GLY A 246 33.48 -10.49 -4.94
C GLY A 246 33.47 -10.65 -6.45
N LYS A 247 34.10 -11.72 -6.94
CA LYS A 247 34.21 -12.02 -8.39
C LYS A 247 33.90 -13.49 -8.66
N VAL A 248 33.34 -13.78 -9.82
CA VAL A 248 33.06 -15.14 -10.28
C VAL A 248 33.56 -15.30 -11.71
N THR A 249 34.23 -16.43 -12.01
CA THR A 249 34.65 -16.74 -13.38
C THR A 249 33.56 -17.56 -14.07
N LEU A 250 33.09 -17.06 -15.21
CA LEU A 250 32.11 -17.70 -16.06
C LEU A 250 32.78 -18.30 -17.29
N THR A 251 32.38 -19.50 -17.67
CA THR A 251 32.77 -20.11 -18.94
C THR A 251 31.69 -19.79 -19.97
N ILE A 252 32.05 -19.09 -21.00
CA ILE A 252 31.20 -18.76 -22.15
C ILE A 252 31.44 -19.84 -23.20
N ALA A 253 30.37 -20.51 -23.62
CA ALA A 253 30.45 -21.53 -24.67
C ALA A 253 30.74 -20.87 -26.04
N ALA A 254 31.35 -21.62 -26.95
CA ALA A 254 31.51 -21.17 -28.31
C ALA A 254 30.12 -20.95 -28.95
N ASN A 255 30.03 -20.00 -29.91
CA ASN A 255 28.81 -19.60 -30.61
C ASN A 255 27.71 -19.02 -29.70
N THR A 256 28.09 -18.44 -28.54
CA THR A 256 27.15 -17.75 -27.66
C THR A 256 26.61 -16.50 -28.32
N GLN A 257 25.28 -16.39 -28.38
CA GLN A 257 24.60 -15.26 -29.02
C GLN A 257 24.43 -14.08 -28.06
N SER A 258 24.39 -12.86 -28.62
CA SER A 258 24.01 -11.65 -27.87
C SER A 258 22.60 -11.81 -27.30
N GLY A 259 22.35 -11.31 -26.10
CA GLY A 259 21.09 -11.48 -25.38
C GLY A 259 20.98 -12.78 -24.58
N THR A 260 21.92 -13.74 -24.75
CA THR A 260 21.97 -14.96 -23.93
C THR A 260 22.10 -14.62 -22.46
N LYS A 261 21.28 -15.25 -21.60
CA LYS A 261 21.28 -15.04 -20.15
C LYS A 261 21.94 -16.22 -19.44
N LEU A 262 23.00 -15.94 -18.69
CA LEU A 262 23.67 -16.90 -17.83
C LEU A 262 23.29 -16.64 -16.38
N ARG A 263 22.79 -17.66 -15.70
CA ARG A 263 22.37 -17.56 -14.29
C ARG A 263 23.52 -17.96 -13.37
N VAL A 264 23.85 -17.07 -12.44
CA VAL A 264 24.80 -17.35 -11.34
C VAL A 264 23.99 -17.45 -10.06
N LYS A 265 23.75 -18.66 -9.63
CA LYS A 265 22.89 -18.95 -8.48
C LYS A 265 23.41 -18.31 -7.18
N GLY A 266 22.50 -17.67 -6.45
CA GLY A 266 22.80 -17.15 -5.13
C GLY A 266 23.72 -15.92 -5.11
N LYS A 267 23.81 -15.16 -6.21
CA LYS A 267 24.61 -13.90 -6.29
C LYS A 267 23.74 -12.66 -6.45
N GLY A 268 22.46 -12.75 -6.12
CA GLY A 268 21.54 -11.64 -5.97
C GLY A 268 21.43 -11.14 -4.54
N LEU A 269 20.35 -10.38 -4.24
CA LEU A 269 20.09 -9.84 -2.91
C LEU A 269 19.49 -10.90 -1.98
N LYS A 270 20.00 -10.95 -0.75
CA LYS A 270 19.50 -11.85 0.28
C LYS A 270 18.39 -11.18 1.09
N ARG A 271 17.22 -11.79 1.15
CA ARG A 271 16.12 -11.34 1.99
C ARG A 271 15.55 -12.51 2.81
N LYS A 272 15.60 -12.40 4.15
CA LYS A 272 15.19 -13.48 5.05
C LYS A 272 15.84 -14.81 4.61
N ASP A 273 15.01 -15.79 4.22
CA ASP A 273 15.47 -17.14 3.83
C ASP A 273 15.62 -17.31 2.31
N LYS A 274 15.43 -16.25 1.52
CA LYS A 274 15.54 -16.27 0.07
C LYS A 274 16.77 -15.51 -0.38
N LEU A 275 17.55 -16.12 -1.26
CA LEU A 275 18.70 -15.54 -1.92
C LEU A 275 18.36 -15.41 -3.41
N GLY A 276 18.45 -14.19 -3.93
CA GLY A 276 18.31 -13.93 -5.36
C GLY A 276 19.50 -14.43 -6.17
N ASP A 277 19.40 -14.34 -7.47
CA ASP A 277 20.42 -14.79 -8.41
C ASP A 277 20.99 -13.59 -9.19
N LEU A 278 22.17 -13.78 -9.79
CA LEU A 278 22.74 -12.83 -10.75
C LEU A 278 22.51 -13.39 -12.16
N TYR A 279 21.82 -12.62 -12.99
CA TYR A 279 21.68 -12.91 -14.42
C TYR A 279 22.69 -12.07 -15.20
N VAL A 280 23.60 -12.74 -15.88
CA VAL A 280 24.58 -12.12 -16.76
C VAL A 280 24.05 -12.18 -18.18
N VAL A 281 23.76 -11.01 -18.76
CA VAL A 281 23.25 -10.88 -20.13
C VAL A 281 24.41 -10.57 -21.07
N ILE A 282 24.64 -11.44 -22.00
CA ILE A 282 25.72 -11.27 -22.99
C ILE A 282 25.37 -10.13 -23.96
N ASN A 283 26.31 -9.23 -24.19
CA ASN A 283 26.20 -8.18 -25.18
C ASN A 283 27.45 -8.16 -26.04
N VAL A 284 27.32 -8.63 -27.29
CA VAL A 284 28.46 -8.65 -28.21
C VAL A 284 28.70 -7.25 -28.77
N ILE A 285 29.92 -6.75 -28.60
CA ILE A 285 30.32 -5.40 -29.00
C ILE A 285 31.46 -5.49 -30.01
N ILE A 286 31.29 -4.83 -31.11
CA ILE A 286 32.33 -4.67 -32.13
C ILE A 286 33.29 -3.58 -31.66
N PRO A 287 34.63 -3.75 -31.81
CA PRO A 287 35.59 -2.72 -31.46
C PRO A 287 35.31 -1.40 -32.20
N PRO A 288 35.36 -0.25 -31.50
CA PRO A 288 35.01 1.04 -32.13
C PRO A 288 35.99 1.51 -33.20
N VAL A 289 37.21 1.02 -33.20
CA VAL A 289 38.23 1.35 -34.16
C VAL A 289 38.85 0.06 -34.67
N SER A 290 38.94 -0.09 -36.01
CA SER A 290 39.64 -1.17 -36.71
C SER A 290 40.81 -0.60 -37.47
N ASN A 291 41.95 -1.27 -37.37
CA ASN A 291 43.10 -0.99 -38.25
C ASN A 291 42.91 -1.74 -39.61
N ASP A 292 43.74 -1.39 -40.60
CA ASP A 292 43.58 -1.97 -41.94
C ASP A 292 43.65 -3.51 -41.92
N LYS A 293 44.52 -4.07 -41.12
CA LYS A 293 44.63 -5.53 -40.98
C LYS A 293 43.39 -6.17 -40.40
N ALA A 294 42.79 -5.55 -39.38
CA ALA A 294 41.53 -6.04 -38.78
C ALA A 294 40.36 -5.91 -39.78
N THR A 295 40.33 -4.82 -40.57
CA THR A 295 39.35 -4.61 -41.63
C THR A 295 39.44 -5.71 -42.67
N LEU A 296 40.65 -6.07 -43.11
CA LEU A 296 40.83 -7.18 -44.06
C LEU A 296 40.33 -8.52 -43.50
N LEU A 297 40.61 -8.80 -42.23
CA LEU A 297 40.13 -10.02 -41.58
C LEU A 297 38.62 -10.07 -41.47
N TRP A 298 37.96 -8.93 -41.18
CA TRP A 298 36.50 -8.84 -41.22
C TRP A 298 35.91 -9.09 -42.59
N GLN A 299 36.53 -8.56 -43.67
CA GLN A 299 36.12 -8.80 -45.06
C GLN A 299 36.29 -10.28 -45.44
N GLU A 300 37.38 -10.89 -45.00
CA GLU A 300 37.65 -12.30 -45.22
C GLU A 300 36.63 -13.20 -44.51
N LEU A 301 36.33 -12.88 -43.25
CA LEU A 301 35.28 -13.58 -42.48
C LEU A 301 33.91 -13.45 -43.17
N ALA A 302 33.53 -12.26 -43.62
CA ALA A 302 32.27 -12.03 -44.28
C ALA A 302 32.13 -12.83 -45.60
N LYS A 303 33.25 -13.05 -46.35
CA LYS A 303 33.25 -13.89 -47.56
C LYS A 303 33.13 -15.38 -47.24
N ASN A 304 33.72 -15.82 -46.10
CA ASN A 304 33.74 -17.26 -45.74
C ASN A 304 32.56 -17.69 -44.89
N SER A 305 31.81 -16.77 -44.31
CA SER A 305 30.64 -17.03 -43.46
C SER A 305 29.40 -16.35 -44.06
N ALA A 306 28.77 -17.00 -45.03
CA ALA A 306 27.53 -16.50 -45.60
C ALA A 306 26.40 -16.66 -44.56
N PHE A 307 26.12 -15.62 -43.81
CA PHE A 307 25.07 -15.57 -42.79
C PHE A 307 24.22 -14.32 -42.95
N ASP A 308 22.93 -14.49 -43.17
CA ASP A 308 21.98 -13.38 -43.14
C ASP A 308 21.13 -13.44 -41.87
N PRO A 309 21.32 -12.50 -40.93
CA PRO A 309 20.56 -12.47 -39.69
C PRO A 309 19.08 -12.07 -39.86
N ARG A 310 18.67 -11.63 -41.07
CA ARG A 310 17.33 -11.14 -41.40
C ARG A 310 16.49 -12.13 -42.21
N VAL A 311 16.92 -13.36 -42.37
CA VAL A 311 16.18 -14.40 -43.11
C VAL A 311 14.73 -14.51 -42.64
N SER A 312 14.49 -14.42 -41.35
CA SER A 312 13.15 -14.50 -40.76
C SER A 312 12.24 -13.31 -41.07
N TRP A 313 12.79 -12.20 -41.62
CA TRP A 313 11.99 -11.04 -41.96
C TRP A 313 11.23 -11.24 -43.30
N GLY A 314 11.70 -12.15 -44.15
CA GLY A 314 11.05 -12.46 -45.43
C GLY A 314 9.62 -12.98 -45.31
N GLU A 315 9.22 -13.44 -44.13
CA GLU A 315 7.83 -13.82 -43.83
C GLU A 315 6.92 -12.61 -43.57
N TYR A 316 7.48 -11.43 -43.34
CA TYR A 316 6.78 -10.18 -42.95
C TYR A 316 6.92 -9.07 -44.02
N LEU A 317 7.74 -9.27 -45.07
CA LEU A 317 7.94 -8.37 -46.20
C LEU A 317 7.25 -8.89 -47.45
#